data_1ba403408d700ab404e7ca687bdeaf7c
#
_entry.id   1ba403408d700ab404e7ca687bdeaf7c
#
_cell.length_a   1.000
_cell.length_b   1.000
_cell.length_c   1.000
_cell.angle_alpha   90.00
_cell.angle_beta   90.00
_cell.angle_gamma   90.00
#
_symmetry.space_group_name_H-M   'P 1'
#
loop_
_entity.id
_entity.type
_entity.pdbx_description
1 polymer ?
#
loop_
_entity_poly.entity_id
_entity_poly.type
_entity_poly.pdbx_seq_one_letter_code
_entity_poly.pdbx_strand_id
1 'polypeptide(L)'
;MKLQQIGRERFGLPVMKALPIPERSDLAAIRLYDAVADRLIFDARAKLAATRPGGLGKRFDWRLLENLQTRVPFMLSGGLDALNVADALHITAAPGVDVSSGVERAPGEKDHDKIRAFIAAARDGASTLAAPDRAMSRA
;
A
#
# COMPACT_ATOMS: atom_id res chain seq x y z
N MET A 1 -15.23 0.42 13.63
CA MET A 1 -14.63 0.90 14.88
C MET A 1 -14.69 -0.12 16.02
N LYS A 2 -15.84 -0.70 16.37
CA LYS A 2 -15.95 -1.69 17.47
C LYS A 2 -14.97 -2.88 17.37
N LEU A 3 -14.75 -3.46 16.20
CA LEU A 3 -13.90 -4.63 16.05
C LEU A 3 -12.41 -4.36 16.34
N GLN A 4 -11.91 -3.20 15.93
CA GLN A 4 -10.52 -2.80 16.18
C GLN A 4 -10.30 -2.55 17.68
N GLN A 5 -11.25 -1.91 18.32
CA GLN A 5 -11.25 -1.65 19.76
C GLN A 5 -11.28 -2.96 20.56
N ILE A 6 -12.17 -3.89 20.21
CA ILE A 6 -12.25 -5.23 20.83
C ILE A 6 -10.94 -6.01 20.65
N GLY A 7 -10.32 -5.97 19.47
CA GLY A 7 -9.05 -6.65 19.22
C GLY A 7 -7.94 -6.18 20.16
N ARG A 8 -7.83 -4.86 20.34
CA ARG A 8 -6.82 -4.25 21.22
C ARG A 8 -7.13 -4.47 22.70
N GLU A 9 -8.36 -4.18 23.13
CA GLU A 9 -8.75 -4.27 24.54
C GLU A 9 -8.83 -5.71 25.06
N ARG A 10 -9.32 -6.64 24.23
CA ARG A 10 -9.52 -8.03 24.63
C ARG A 10 -8.29 -8.91 24.48
N PHE A 11 -7.46 -8.66 23.48
CA PHE A 11 -6.32 -9.51 23.12
C PHE A 11 -4.95 -8.84 23.28
N GLY A 12 -4.91 -7.53 23.52
CA GLY A 12 -3.64 -6.79 23.63
C GLY A 12 -2.79 -6.78 22.35
N LEU A 13 -3.38 -7.09 21.20
CA LEU A 13 -2.65 -7.21 19.93
C LEU A 13 -2.73 -5.91 19.13
N PRO A 14 -1.64 -5.55 18.41
CA PRO A 14 -1.69 -4.46 17.44
C PRO A 14 -2.73 -4.75 16.35
N VAL A 15 -3.43 -3.72 15.95
CA VAL A 15 -4.50 -3.82 14.95
C VAL A 15 -4.11 -3.12 13.67
N MET A 16 -4.15 -3.84 12.55
CA MET A 16 -4.02 -3.28 11.21
C MET A 16 -5.40 -3.22 10.55
N LYS A 17 -5.75 -2.03 10.03
CA LYS A 17 -7.02 -1.81 9.33
C LYS A 17 -6.80 -1.73 7.83
N ALA A 18 -7.44 -2.63 7.08
CA ALA A 18 -7.50 -2.55 5.63
C ALA A 18 -8.58 -1.56 5.19
N LEU A 19 -8.23 -0.67 4.29
CA LEU A 19 -9.09 0.35 3.70
C LEU A 19 -8.99 0.28 2.18
N PRO A 20 -10.10 0.14 1.46
CA PRO A 20 -10.13 0.40 0.03
C PRO A 20 -10.00 1.90 -0.20
N ILE A 21 -9.21 2.31 -1.19
CA ILE A 21 -9.13 3.72 -1.59
C ILE A 21 -9.40 3.82 -3.10
N PRO A 22 -10.65 3.90 -3.49
CA PRO A 22 -11.00 4.07 -4.88
C PRO A 22 -11.07 5.54 -5.33
N GLU A 23 -11.31 6.48 -4.41
CA GLU A 23 -11.53 7.90 -4.73
C GLU A 23 -11.00 8.84 -3.62
N ARG A 24 -10.79 10.12 -3.97
CA ARG A 24 -10.36 11.15 -3.00
C ARG A 24 -11.34 11.35 -1.84
N SER A 25 -12.62 11.12 -2.06
CA SER A 25 -13.65 11.18 -1.01
C SER A 25 -13.43 10.18 0.11
N ASP A 26 -12.77 9.05 -0.18
CA ASP A 26 -12.50 8.01 0.81
C ASP A 26 -11.37 8.39 1.78
N LEU A 27 -10.57 9.39 1.43
CA LEU A 27 -9.51 9.91 2.31
C LEU A 27 -10.07 10.45 3.65
N ALA A 28 -11.31 10.91 3.68
CA ALA A 28 -11.95 11.33 4.93
C ALA A 28 -12.15 10.18 5.92
N ALA A 29 -12.39 8.96 5.42
CA ALA A 29 -12.54 7.77 6.25
C ALA A 29 -11.23 7.36 6.93
N ILE A 30 -10.07 7.71 6.34
CA ILE A 30 -8.76 7.40 6.91
C ILE A 30 -8.63 7.99 8.31
N ARG A 31 -9.06 9.24 8.52
CA ARG A 31 -8.96 9.93 9.80
C ARG A 31 -9.73 9.26 10.93
N LEU A 32 -10.79 8.51 10.60
CA LEU A 32 -11.57 7.77 11.58
C LEU A 32 -10.82 6.53 12.07
N TYR A 33 -10.09 5.86 11.17
CA TYR A 33 -9.36 4.64 11.50
C TYR A 33 -7.94 4.88 11.99
N ASP A 34 -7.33 5.98 11.54
CA ASP A 34 -6.03 6.46 11.96
C ASP A 34 -5.93 6.72 13.49
N ALA A 35 -7.07 6.99 14.13
CA ALA A 35 -7.16 7.19 15.57
C ALA A 35 -7.29 5.88 16.38
N VAL A 36 -7.67 4.76 15.74
CA VAL A 36 -8.02 3.52 16.44
C VAL A 36 -7.24 2.29 15.98
N ALA A 37 -6.52 2.37 14.88
CA ALA A 37 -5.63 1.32 14.39
C ALA A 37 -4.17 1.64 14.74
N ASP A 38 -3.32 0.62 14.79
CA ASP A 38 -1.88 0.78 14.94
C ASP A 38 -1.18 0.91 13.60
N ARG A 39 -1.80 0.38 12.54
CA ARG A 39 -1.37 0.49 11.14
C ARG A 39 -2.56 0.50 10.20
N LEU A 40 -2.37 1.09 9.04
CA LEU A 40 -3.33 1.02 7.94
C LEU A 40 -2.74 0.20 6.79
N ILE A 41 -3.60 -0.44 6.01
CA ILE A 41 -3.23 -1.03 4.73
C ILE A 41 -4.22 -0.54 3.67
N PHE A 42 -3.71 0.05 2.62
CA PHE A 42 -4.50 0.57 1.51
C PHE A 42 -4.50 -0.46 0.39
N ASP A 43 -5.67 -1.04 0.13
CA ASP A 43 -5.84 -2.04 -0.94
C ASP A 43 -6.40 -1.37 -2.20
N ALA A 44 -5.54 -1.31 -3.21
CA ALA A 44 -5.89 -0.76 -4.52
C ALA A 44 -6.90 -1.61 -5.33
N ARG A 45 -7.18 -2.86 -4.92
CA ARG A 45 -8.06 -3.78 -5.64
C ARG A 45 -9.51 -3.76 -5.21
N ALA A 46 -9.83 -3.24 -4.05
CA ALA A 46 -11.13 -3.49 -3.40
C ALA A 46 -12.36 -3.05 -4.21
N LYS A 47 -12.20 -2.21 -5.24
CA LYS A 47 -13.30 -1.83 -6.16
C LYS A 47 -13.26 -2.49 -7.55
N LEU A 48 -12.16 -3.07 -7.97
CA LEU A 48 -12.10 -3.77 -9.27
C LEU A 48 -12.96 -5.04 -9.30
N ALA A 49 -13.26 -5.61 -8.14
CA ALA A 49 -14.14 -6.77 -8.00
C ALA A 49 -15.64 -6.41 -8.02
N ALA A 50 -16.02 -5.15 -7.83
CA ALA A 50 -17.40 -4.71 -7.68
C ALA A 50 -18.03 -4.11 -8.95
N THR A 51 -17.27 -3.83 -10.00
CA THR A 51 -17.78 -3.19 -11.21
C THR A 51 -17.48 -3.98 -12.47
N ARG A 52 -18.50 -4.70 -12.96
CA ARG A 52 -18.75 -5.27 -14.32
C ARG A 52 -17.70 -6.24 -14.90
N PRO A 53 -18.15 -7.40 -15.41
CA PRO A 53 -17.35 -8.20 -16.33
C PRO A 53 -17.12 -7.38 -17.63
N GLY A 54 -15.84 -7.11 -17.96
CA GLY A 54 -15.46 -6.44 -19.20
C GLY A 54 -14.80 -5.07 -19.07
N GLY A 55 -14.57 -4.54 -17.86
CA GLY A 55 -13.77 -3.32 -17.67
C GLY A 55 -12.28 -3.63 -17.83
N LEU A 56 -11.64 -3.12 -18.89
CA LEU A 56 -10.18 -3.01 -18.99
C LEU A 56 -9.65 -2.45 -17.68
N GLY A 57 -8.87 -3.23 -16.94
CA GLY A 57 -8.39 -2.93 -15.59
C GLY A 57 -7.77 -1.54 -15.51
N LYS A 58 -8.53 -0.58 -15.01
CA LYS A 58 -7.97 0.71 -14.64
C LYS A 58 -6.98 0.41 -13.52
N ARG A 59 -5.70 0.61 -13.81
CA ARG A 59 -4.66 0.59 -12.77
C ARG A 59 -5.07 1.60 -11.70
N PHE A 60 -4.90 1.22 -10.45
CA PHE A 60 -5.11 2.14 -9.33
C PHE A 60 -4.20 3.37 -9.51
N ASP A 61 -4.77 4.54 -9.36
CA ASP A 61 -3.99 5.79 -9.42
C ASP A 61 -3.38 6.05 -8.03
N TRP A 62 -2.12 5.66 -7.85
CA TRP A 62 -1.37 5.89 -6.60
C TRP A 62 -1.22 7.36 -6.23
N ARG A 63 -1.45 8.30 -7.17
CA ARG A 63 -1.46 9.75 -6.90
C ARG A 63 -2.55 10.15 -5.91
N LEU A 64 -3.58 9.32 -5.72
CA LEU A 64 -4.56 9.52 -4.66
C LEU A 64 -3.93 9.50 -3.27
N LEU A 65 -2.81 8.80 -3.09
CA LEU A 65 -2.07 8.69 -1.84
C LEU A 65 -0.83 9.59 -1.80
N GLU A 66 -0.59 10.37 -2.84
CA GLU A 66 0.53 11.31 -2.88
C GLU A 66 0.41 12.33 -1.75
N ASN A 67 1.51 12.51 -0.99
CA ASN A 67 1.56 13.40 0.17
C ASN A 67 0.54 13.08 1.29
N LEU A 68 0.04 11.84 1.33
CA LEU A 68 -0.88 11.43 2.38
C LEU A 68 -0.18 11.47 3.75
N GLN A 69 -0.77 12.21 4.68
CA GLN A 69 -0.33 12.26 6.07
C GLN A 69 -1.28 11.42 6.94
N THR A 70 -0.73 10.42 7.60
CA THR A 70 -1.43 9.56 8.55
C THR A 70 -0.74 9.61 9.91
N ARG A 71 -1.51 9.42 11.00
CA ARG A 71 -0.96 9.37 12.37
C ARG A 71 -0.21 8.07 12.64
N VAL A 72 -0.60 7.00 11.96
CA VAL A 72 0.01 5.68 12.08
C VAL A 72 0.63 5.26 10.75
N PRO A 73 1.67 4.40 10.76
CA PRO A 73 2.26 3.91 9.52
C PRO A 73 1.22 3.20 8.64
N PHE A 74 1.38 3.31 7.32
CA PHE A 74 0.55 2.57 6.39
C PHE A 74 1.37 1.66 5.47
N MET A 75 0.70 0.68 4.89
CA MET A 75 1.21 -0.19 3.85
C MET A 75 0.36 -0.03 2.59
N LEU A 76 1.00 -0.12 1.45
CA LEU A 76 0.35 -0.16 0.15
C LEU A 76 0.19 -1.60 -0.29
N SER A 77 -1.02 -1.97 -0.72
CA SER A 77 -1.37 -3.30 -1.20
C SER A 77 -2.24 -3.21 -2.46
N GLY A 78 -2.45 -4.35 -3.10
CA GLY A 78 -3.34 -4.47 -4.26
C GLY A 78 -2.68 -4.20 -5.60
N GLY A 79 -2.54 -5.25 -6.42
CA GLY A 79 -2.00 -5.15 -7.78
C GLY A 79 -0.51 -4.87 -7.88
N LEU A 80 0.23 -4.93 -6.79
CA LEU A 80 1.69 -4.76 -6.79
C LEU A 80 2.40 -5.99 -7.36
N ASP A 81 3.47 -5.73 -8.07
CA ASP A 81 4.45 -6.70 -8.56
C ASP A 81 5.84 -6.06 -8.68
N ALA A 82 6.85 -6.83 -9.13
CA ALA A 82 8.21 -6.33 -9.26
C ALA A 82 8.38 -5.21 -10.30
N LEU A 83 7.44 -5.07 -11.25
CA LEU A 83 7.52 -4.06 -12.32
C LEU A 83 6.94 -2.70 -11.90
N ASN A 84 6.10 -2.66 -10.87
CA ASN A 84 5.38 -1.45 -10.50
C ASN A 84 5.59 -0.97 -9.06
N VAL A 85 6.18 -1.80 -8.19
CA VAL A 85 6.33 -1.46 -6.77
C VAL A 85 7.25 -0.25 -6.53
N ALA A 86 8.30 -0.09 -7.32
CA ALA A 86 9.20 1.07 -7.20
C ALA A 86 8.48 2.38 -7.54
N ASP A 87 7.71 2.41 -8.63
CA ASP A 87 6.90 3.57 -9.01
C ASP A 87 5.84 3.88 -7.96
N ALA A 88 5.17 2.85 -7.44
CA ALA A 88 4.20 3.01 -6.37
C ALA A 88 4.80 3.64 -5.12
N LEU A 89 6.00 3.21 -4.72
CA LEU A 89 6.75 3.79 -3.60
C LEU A 89 7.17 5.24 -3.87
N HIS A 90 7.67 5.54 -5.07
CA HIS A 90 8.05 6.91 -5.45
C HIS A 90 6.87 7.89 -5.38
N ILE A 91 5.68 7.46 -5.80
CA ILE A 91 4.49 8.31 -5.80
C ILE A 91 3.93 8.49 -4.38
N THR A 92 3.88 7.41 -3.59
CA THR A 92 3.14 7.40 -2.32
C THR A 92 4.02 7.64 -1.10
N ALA A 93 5.34 7.46 -1.23
CA ALA A 93 6.28 7.40 -0.10
C ALA A 93 5.81 6.42 1.01
N ALA A 94 5.11 5.36 0.64
CA ALA A 94 4.58 4.39 1.59
C ALA A 94 5.71 3.74 2.40
N PRO A 95 5.62 3.69 3.74
CA PRO A 95 6.65 3.07 4.59
C PRO A 95 6.68 1.54 4.52
N GLY A 96 5.72 0.92 3.85
CA GLY A 96 5.66 -0.51 3.65
C GLY A 96 4.80 -0.90 2.47
N VAL A 97 5.03 -2.11 1.94
CA VAL A 97 4.25 -2.70 0.84
C VAL A 97 3.84 -4.12 1.20
N ASP A 98 2.69 -4.54 0.67
CA ASP A 98 2.15 -5.87 0.80
C ASP A 98 1.84 -6.44 -0.59
N VAL A 99 2.19 -7.70 -0.83
CA VAL A 99 1.98 -8.36 -2.11
C VAL A 99 1.46 -9.79 -1.92
N SER A 100 0.52 -10.18 -2.75
CA SER A 100 0.03 -11.56 -2.79
C SER A 100 0.16 -12.15 -4.19
N SER A 101 -0.78 -11.90 -5.10
CA SER A 101 -0.81 -12.53 -6.41
C SER A 101 0.30 -12.05 -7.35
N GLY A 102 0.87 -10.86 -7.15
CA GLY A 102 1.99 -10.34 -7.95
C GLY A 102 3.28 -11.17 -7.86
N VAL A 103 3.38 -12.05 -6.87
CA VAL A 103 4.50 -12.98 -6.68
C VAL A 103 4.09 -14.45 -6.80
N GLU A 104 2.96 -14.72 -7.47
CA GLU A 104 2.48 -16.07 -7.75
C GLU A 104 2.81 -16.49 -9.19
N ARG A 105 3.09 -17.79 -9.39
CA ARG A 105 3.17 -18.41 -10.69
C ARG A 105 1.82 -18.98 -11.15
N ALA A 106 0.98 -19.37 -10.19
CA ALA A 106 -0.41 -19.78 -10.35
C ALA A 106 -1.19 -19.38 -9.09
N PRO A 107 -2.52 -19.27 -9.13
CA PRO A 107 -3.33 -18.89 -7.98
C PRO A 107 -3.00 -19.71 -6.73
N GLY A 108 -2.56 -19.02 -5.66
CA GLY A 108 -2.16 -19.64 -4.39
C GLY A 108 -0.76 -20.26 -4.38
N GLU A 109 -0.01 -20.23 -5.50
CA GLU A 109 1.30 -20.83 -5.62
C GLU A 109 2.38 -19.77 -5.79
N LYS A 110 3.15 -19.52 -4.72
CA LYS A 110 4.19 -18.50 -4.70
C LYS A 110 5.41 -18.90 -5.53
N ASP A 111 5.96 -17.93 -6.24
CA ASP A 111 7.18 -18.05 -7.04
C ASP A 111 8.34 -17.38 -6.31
N HIS A 112 9.39 -18.14 -6.00
CA HIS A 112 10.54 -17.64 -5.24
C HIS A 112 11.32 -16.55 -5.98
N ASP A 113 11.41 -16.64 -7.30
CA ASP A 113 12.15 -15.65 -8.10
C ASP A 113 11.35 -14.35 -8.20
N LYS A 114 10.03 -14.43 -8.34
CA LYS A 114 9.15 -13.25 -8.26
C LYS A 114 9.20 -12.59 -6.89
N ILE A 115 9.27 -13.36 -5.79
CA ILE A 115 9.44 -12.81 -4.45
C ILE A 115 10.77 -12.05 -4.34
N ARG A 116 11.88 -12.64 -4.78
CA ARG A 116 13.20 -11.99 -4.78
C ARG A 116 13.20 -10.71 -5.61
N ALA A 117 12.65 -10.76 -6.81
CA ALA A 117 12.55 -9.60 -7.70
C ALA A 117 11.69 -8.49 -7.09
N PHE A 118 10.57 -8.83 -6.47
CA PHE A 118 9.71 -7.87 -5.79
C PHE A 118 10.44 -7.17 -4.63
N ILE A 119 11.11 -7.94 -3.77
CA ILE A 119 11.86 -7.39 -2.63
C ILE A 119 12.99 -6.48 -3.10
N ALA A 120 13.73 -6.87 -4.15
CA ALA A 120 14.78 -6.05 -4.74
C ALA A 120 14.22 -4.73 -5.26
N ALA A 121 13.18 -4.77 -6.09
CA ALA A 121 12.55 -3.57 -6.64
C ALA A 121 11.96 -2.64 -5.56
N ALA A 122 11.37 -3.20 -4.50
CA ALA A 122 10.85 -2.41 -3.39
C ALA A 122 11.98 -1.72 -2.60
N ARG A 123 13.10 -2.39 -2.37
CA ARG A 123 14.27 -1.80 -1.68
C ARG A 123 14.93 -0.70 -2.51
N ASP A 124 15.07 -0.91 -3.81
CA ASP A 124 15.63 0.08 -4.72
C ASP A 124 14.75 1.34 -4.77
N GLY A 125 13.42 1.18 -4.88
CA GLY A 125 12.47 2.27 -4.82
C GLY A 125 12.53 3.05 -3.50
N ALA A 126 12.62 2.36 -2.37
CA ALA A 126 12.74 2.99 -1.06
C ALA A 126 14.09 3.73 -0.87
N SER A 127 15.18 3.18 -1.39
CA SER A 127 16.52 3.79 -1.30
C SER A 127 16.59 5.12 -2.05
N THR A 128 15.92 5.23 -3.17
CA THR A 128 15.86 6.47 -3.96
C THR A 128 15.11 7.58 -3.21
N LEU A 129 14.09 7.24 -2.42
CA LEU A 129 13.38 8.20 -1.57
C LEU A 129 14.23 8.71 -0.39
N ALA A 130 15.10 7.87 0.13
CA ALA A 130 15.96 8.19 1.27
C ALA A 130 17.24 8.98 0.88
N ALA A 131 17.55 9.09 -0.41
CA ALA A 131 18.71 9.86 -0.88
C ALA A 131 18.40 11.36 -0.77
N PRO A 132 19.12 12.14 0.08
CA PRO A 132 18.98 13.60 0.08
C PRO A 132 19.44 14.12 -1.29
N ASP A 133 18.70 15.09 -1.80
CA ASP A 133 18.99 15.80 -3.05
C ASP A 133 20.41 16.40 -2.98
N ARG A 134 21.40 15.71 -3.56
CA ARG A 134 22.80 16.14 -3.63
C ARG A 134 23.05 17.19 -4.71
N ALA A 135 22.00 17.82 -5.22
CA ALA A 135 22.07 18.73 -6.35
C ALA A 135 21.98 20.22 -6.00
N MET A 136 22.32 20.65 -4.77
CA MET A 136 22.47 22.09 -4.48
C MET A 136 23.68 22.38 -3.59
N SER A 137 24.87 22.08 -4.09
CA SER A 137 26.09 22.69 -3.57
C SER A 137 27.20 22.72 -4.62
N ARG A 138 27.02 23.56 -5.64
CA ARG A 138 28.11 24.16 -6.43
C ARG A 138 27.63 25.52 -6.96
N ALA A 139 27.78 26.50 -6.18
CA ALA A 139 27.94 27.88 -6.62
C ALA A 139 29.00 28.51 -5.73
#